data_08101f424110192274166bedc200ee8c
#
_entry.id   08101f424110192274166bedc200ee8c
#
_cell.length_a   1.000
_cell.length_b   1.000
_cell.length_c   1.000
_cell.angle_alpha   90.00
_cell.angle_beta   90.00
_cell.angle_gamma   90.00
#
_symmetry.space_group_name_H-M   'P 1'
#
loop_
_entity.id
_entity.type
_entity.pdbx_description
1 polymer ?
#
loop_
_entity_poly.entity_id
_entity_poly.type
_entity_poly.pdbx_seq_one_letter_code
_entity_poly.pdbx_strand_id
1 'polypeptide(L)'
;MEDSNDILNEVTTGDYKYGFVTDIDTEVIHRGLDEETVRIISAKKNEPEWLLEFRLKAFRHWQTLEMPTWPHLNIPPIDYQDIIYYAAPKKKEGPKSLDEVDPELMKTFDKLGIPLHERAQLSGMAVDAVMDSVSVKTTFKETLAEKGIIFCSFSEAVQHHPDLVQKYLGSVVSYRDNFFAALNSAVFSDGSFVYIPKGVRCPMELSTYFRINAANTGQFERTLIVADDEAYVSYLEGCTAPMRDENQLHAAIVEIVAHERAEVKYSTVQNWYPGDKDGKGGIYNFVTKRGLCKGEGSKISWTQVETGSAITWKYPSCILAGDNSVGEFYSVAVTNNYQQADTGTKMIHLGRNTRSTIVSKGISAGHSQNSYRGLVKVSPRAEGARNHSQCDSLLLSSTCGAHTFPYADIQNETAVVEHEATTSKISEEQLFYCRQRGIS
;
A
#
# COMPACT_ATOMS: atom_id res chain seq x y z
N MET A 1 -2.42 15.91 29.16
CA MET A 1 -2.88 16.12 27.77
C MET A 1 -1.74 16.88 27.11
N GLU A 2 -1.04 16.27 26.21
CA GLU A 2 -0.11 17.00 25.34
C GLU A 2 -0.91 18.06 24.60
N ASP A 3 -0.39 19.26 24.52
CA ASP A 3 -1.05 20.36 23.85
C ASP A 3 -1.20 20.00 22.37
N SER A 4 -2.38 20.22 21.77
CA SER A 4 -2.62 19.92 20.35
C SER A 4 -1.62 20.63 19.41
N ASN A 5 -1.01 21.72 19.89
CA ASN A 5 0.06 22.43 19.20
C ASN A 5 1.38 21.65 19.19
N ASP A 6 1.69 20.92 20.26
CA ASP A 6 2.91 20.11 20.33
C ASP A 6 2.81 18.92 19.36
N ILE A 7 1.64 18.30 19.27
CA ILE A 7 1.37 17.23 18.30
C ILE A 7 1.45 17.76 16.85
N LEU A 8 0.85 18.91 16.56
CA LEU A 8 0.93 19.54 15.25
C LEU A 8 2.37 19.93 14.87
N ASN A 9 3.13 20.48 15.81
CA ASN A 9 4.53 20.81 15.60
C ASN A 9 5.37 19.53 15.38
N GLU A 10 5.15 18.48 16.15
CA GLU A 10 5.85 17.20 15.97
C GLU A 10 5.57 16.59 14.58
N VAL A 11 4.32 16.65 14.12
CA VAL A 11 3.93 16.10 12.80
C VAL A 11 4.44 16.96 11.63
N THR A 12 4.51 18.30 11.79
CA THR A 12 4.82 19.20 10.67
C THR A 12 6.28 19.65 10.62
N THR A 13 6.99 19.68 11.74
CA THR A 13 8.38 20.17 11.85
C THR A 13 9.32 19.22 12.57
N GLY A 14 8.80 18.15 13.17
CA GLY A 14 9.60 17.16 13.89
C GLY A 14 10.51 16.35 12.96
N ASP A 15 11.66 15.92 13.48
CA ASP A 15 12.55 15.03 12.77
C ASP A 15 11.88 13.68 12.51
N TYR A 16 12.19 13.08 11.35
CA TYR A 16 11.64 11.77 10.98
C TYR A 16 12.18 10.67 11.93
N LYS A 17 11.38 10.30 12.94
CA LYS A 17 11.77 9.41 14.04
C LYS A 17 12.11 7.97 13.64
N TYR A 18 11.71 7.54 12.45
CA TYR A 18 11.97 6.18 11.92
C TYR A 18 13.24 6.10 11.08
N GLY A 19 14.04 7.18 11.01
CA GLY A 19 15.20 7.32 10.14
C GLY A 19 16.44 6.51 10.53
N PHE A 20 16.41 5.73 11.61
CA PHE A 20 17.54 4.90 12.03
C PHE A 20 17.75 3.69 11.10
N VAL A 21 18.99 3.22 10.99
CA VAL A 21 19.37 1.98 10.29
C VAL A 21 19.53 0.86 11.32
N THR A 22 19.05 -0.34 11.01
CA THR A 22 19.29 -1.55 11.82
C THR A 22 20.64 -2.14 11.41
N ASP A 23 21.52 -2.33 12.40
CA ASP A 23 22.85 -2.92 12.18
C ASP A 23 22.77 -4.45 12.14
N ILE A 24 22.50 -4.98 10.94
CA ILE A 24 22.43 -6.41 10.66
C ILE A 24 23.18 -6.74 9.37
N ASP A 25 23.85 -7.89 9.38
CA ASP A 25 24.45 -8.44 8.17
C ASP A 25 23.36 -8.77 7.15
N THR A 26 23.45 -8.18 5.96
CA THR A 26 22.50 -8.37 4.88
C THR A 26 23.16 -9.06 3.69
N GLU A 27 22.52 -10.08 3.16
CA GLU A 27 22.84 -10.67 1.87
C GLU A 27 22.10 -9.89 0.78
N VAL A 28 22.80 -9.50 -0.26
CA VAL A 28 22.24 -8.83 -1.43
C VAL A 28 22.64 -9.56 -2.71
N ILE A 29 21.81 -9.51 -3.74
CA ILE A 29 22.20 -9.94 -5.09
C ILE A 29 22.87 -8.78 -5.83
N HIS A 30 23.41 -9.04 -7.04
CA HIS A 30 23.99 -7.99 -7.88
C HIS A 30 22.94 -6.93 -8.27
N ARG A 31 23.39 -5.74 -8.65
CA ARG A 31 22.55 -4.68 -9.20
C ARG A 31 22.09 -5.01 -10.60
N GLY A 32 20.95 -4.45 -10.96
CA GLY A 32 20.40 -4.55 -12.31
C GLY A 32 19.30 -5.58 -12.45
N LEU A 33 18.50 -5.39 -13.48
CA LEU A 33 17.34 -6.21 -13.79
C LEU A 33 17.48 -6.88 -15.16
N ASP A 34 17.65 -8.17 -15.13
CA ASP A 34 17.67 -9.07 -16.29
C ASP A 34 16.98 -10.42 -15.97
N GLU A 35 16.95 -11.36 -16.90
CA GLU A 35 16.37 -12.69 -16.66
C GLU A 35 17.14 -13.46 -15.58
N GLU A 36 18.44 -13.23 -15.42
CA GLU A 36 19.25 -13.90 -14.39
C GLU A 36 18.85 -13.43 -13.00
N THR A 37 18.69 -12.12 -12.82
CA THR A 37 18.16 -11.52 -11.58
C THR A 37 16.81 -12.15 -11.17
N VAL A 38 15.88 -12.28 -12.13
CA VAL A 38 14.57 -12.92 -11.91
C VAL A 38 14.72 -14.37 -11.47
N ARG A 39 15.59 -15.15 -12.11
CA ARG A 39 15.87 -16.55 -11.76
C ARG A 39 16.53 -16.70 -10.40
N ILE A 40 17.45 -15.79 -10.04
CA ILE A 40 18.10 -15.78 -8.73
C ILE A 40 17.06 -15.54 -7.62
N ILE A 41 16.16 -14.57 -7.78
CA ILE A 41 15.09 -14.29 -6.82
C ILE A 41 14.23 -15.54 -6.60
N SER A 42 13.76 -16.16 -7.71
CA SER A 42 12.94 -17.36 -7.66
C SER A 42 13.67 -18.54 -6.99
N ALA A 43 14.94 -18.75 -7.31
CA ALA A 43 15.77 -19.79 -6.70
C ALA A 43 15.98 -19.59 -5.20
N LYS A 44 16.26 -18.33 -4.75
CA LYS A 44 16.42 -18.01 -3.34
C LYS A 44 15.15 -18.25 -2.51
N LYS A 45 13.99 -18.15 -3.15
CA LYS A 45 12.67 -18.39 -2.56
C LYS A 45 12.21 -19.85 -2.72
N ASN A 46 12.99 -20.71 -3.38
CA ASN A 46 12.62 -22.09 -3.71
C ASN A 46 11.25 -22.19 -4.40
N GLU A 47 10.99 -21.30 -5.34
CA GLU A 47 9.69 -21.21 -6.01
C GLU A 47 9.46 -22.35 -7.00
N PRO A 48 8.22 -22.81 -7.18
CA PRO A 48 7.88 -23.77 -8.21
C PRO A 48 7.99 -23.19 -9.62
N GLU A 49 8.20 -24.04 -10.63
CA GLU A 49 8.42 -23.65 -12.02
C GLU A 49 7.33 -22.70 -12.57
N TRP A 50 6.05 -22.95 -12.22
CA TRP A 50 4.94 -22.11 -12.70
C TRP A 50 5.07 -20.63 -12.25
N LEU A 51 5.64 -20.40 -11.05
CA LEU A 51 5.83 -19.04 -10.54
C LEU A 51 7.03 -18.37 -11.22
N LEU A 52 8.12 -19.12 -11.46
CA LEU A 52 9.23 -18.61 -12.27
C LEU A 52 8.77 -18.24 -13.68
N GLU A 53 7.95 -19.08 -14.33
CA GLU A 53 7.37 -18.72 -15.63
C GLU A 53 6.50 -17.46 -15.59
N PHE A 54 5.70 -17.28 -14.54
CA PHE A 54 4.91 -16.08 -14.33
C PHE A 54 5.81 -14.83 -14.25
N ARG A 55 6.89 -14.90 -13.47
CA ARG A 55 7.88 -13.83 -13.33
C ARG A 55 8.56 -13.48 -14.66
N LEU A 56 9.02 -14.47 -15.39
CA LEU A 56 9.69 -14.27 -16.67
C LEU A 56 8.76 -13.69 -17.74
N LYS A 57 7.48 -14.11 -17.76
CA LYS A 57 6.47 -13.49 -18.64
C LYS A 57 6.24 -12.02 -18.28
N ALA A 58 6.20 -11.71 -16.99
CA ALA A 58 6.05 -10.34 -16.51
C ALA A 58 7.28 -9.48 -16.86
N PHE A 59 8.48 -9.99 -16.66
CA PHE A 59 9.74 -9.30 -17.02
C PHE A 59 9.82 -8.99 -18.51
N ARG A 60 9.57 -9.98 -19.38
CA ARG A 60 9.57 -9.77 -20.84
C ARG A 60 8.51 -8.77 -21.29
N HIS A 61 7.36 -8.76 -20.63
CA HIS A 61 6.35 -7.75 -20.90
C HIS A 61 6.81 -6.36 -20.42
N TRP A 62 7.40 -6.25 -19.22
CA TRP A 62 7.93 -4.99 -18.72
C TRP A 62 8.95 -4.35 -19.66
N GLN A 63 9.84 -5.15 -20.28
CA GLN A 63 10.82 -4.66 -21.27
C GLN A 63 10.18 -4.02 -22.51
N THR A 64 8.90 -4.30 -22.80
CA THR A 64 8.15 -3.71 -23.92
C THR A 64 7.41 -2.42 -23.55
N LEU A 65 7.43 -2.03 -22.28
CA LEU A 65 6.69 -0.90 -21.77
C LEU A 65 7.61 0.32 -21.58
N GLU A 66 7.02 1.49 -21.73
CA GLU A 66 7.62 2.76 -21.34
C GLU A 66 6.99 3.25 -20.03
N MET A 67 7.80 3.93 -19.21
CA MET A 67 7.29 4.52 -17.98
C MET A 67 6.25 5.60 -18.33
N PRO A 68 5.04 5.55 -17.75
CA PRO A 68 4.01 6.52 -18.06
C PRO A 68 4.37 7.95 -17.61
N THR A 69 3.99 8.94 -18.42
CA THR A 69 4.28 10.37 -18.18
C THR A 69 3.03 11.21 -17.87
N TRP A 70 1.86 10.58 -17.77
CA TRP A 70 0.59 11.26 -17.54
C TRP A 70 0.30 11.69 -16.10
N PRO A 71 0.93 11.14 -15.01
CA PRO A 71 0.67 11.62 -13.66
C PRO A 71 1.18 13.05 -13.49
N HIS A 72 0.53 13.79 -12.60
CA HIS A 72 0.94 15.14 -12.25
C HIS A 72 2.11 15.14 -11.24
N LEU A 73 3.20 14.52 -11.65
CA LEU A 73 4.42 14.29 -10.88
C LEU A 73 5.65 14.64 -11.73
N ASN A 74 6.63 15.27 -11.12
CA ASN A 74 7.95 15.42 -11.72
C ASN A 74 8.85 14.30 -11.18
N ILE A 75 8.88 13.17 -11.90
CA ILE A 75 9.65 11.98 -11.51
C ILE A 75 11.02 12.06 -12.20
N PRO A 76 12.13 12.17 -11.46
CA PRO A 76 13.45 12.08 -12.04
C PRO A 76 13.65 10.73 -12.75
N PRO A 77 14.52 10.66 -13.77
CA PRO A 77 14.86 9.38 -14.41
C PRO A 77 15.31 8.34 -13.38
N ILE A 78 14.71 7.16 -13.44
CA ILE A 78 15.06 6.02 -12.58
C ILE A 78 15.96 5.09 -13.39
N ASP A 79 17.16 4.84 -12.90
CA ASP A 79 18.04 3.82 -13.45
C ASP A 79 17.72 2.45 -12.85
N TYR A 80 16.94 1.67 -13.56
CA TYR A 80 16.56 0.31 -13.15
C TYR A 80 17.74 -0.66 -13.11
N GLN A 81 18.88 -0.30 -13.71
CA GLN A 81 20.11 -1.12 -13.67
C GLN A 81 20.99 -0.81 -12.46
N ASP A 82 20.70 0.27 -11.73
CA ASP A 82 21.40 0.62 -10.47
C ASP A 82 20.64 0.21 -9.20
N ILE A 83 19.56 -0.56 -9.32
CA ILE A 83 18.75 -1.06 -8.20
C ILE A 83 19.16 -2.48 -7.83
N ILE A 84 19.20 -2.77 -6.53
CA ILE A 84 19.29 -4.12 -5.97
C ILE A 84 17.87 -4.64 -5.73
N TYR A 85 17.49 -5.73 -6.39
CA TYR A 85 16.12 -6.27 -6.40
C TYR A 85 15.83 -7.30 -5.31
N TYR A 86 16.83 -7.72 -4.55
CA TYR A 86 16.66 -8.64 -3.43
C TYR A 86 17.73 -8.39 -2.37
N ALA A 87 17.28 -8.23 -1.13
CA ALA A 87 18.10 -8.14 0.06
C ALA A 87 17.43 -8.92 1.20
N ALA A 88 18.20 -9.63 1.99
CA ALA A 88 17.69 -10.39 3.12
C ALA A 88 18.69 -10.38 4.29
N PRO A 89 18.24 -10.32 5.54
CA PRO A 89 19.10 -10.56 6.70
C PRO A 89 19.79 -11.92 6.57
N LYS A 90 21.11 -11.96 6.79
CA LYS A 90 21.86 -13.23 6.79
C LYS A 90 21.39 -14.09 7.96
N LYS A 91 21.01 -15.34 7.67
CA LYS A 91 20.71 -16.30 8.73
C LYS A 91 22.01 -16.63 9.48
N LYS A 92 22.07 -16.37 10.78
CA LYS A 92 23.15 -16.86 11.63
C LYS A 92 23.00 -18.38 11.74
N GLU A 93 24.08 -19.13 11.52
CA GLU A 93 24.10 -20.57 11.77
C GLU A 93 23.92 -20.81 13.27
N GLY A 94 22.80 -21.38 13.69
CA GLY A 94 22.45 -21.69 15.07
C GLY A 94 21.27 -22.67 15.15
N PRO A 95 20.92 -23.24 16.33
CA PRO A 95 19.89 -24.26 16.43
C PRO A 95 18.53 -23.72 15.95
N LYS A 96 17.90 -24.52 15.12
CA LYS A 96 16.64 -24.26 14.41
C LYS A 96 15.43 -24.33 15.36
N SER A 97 15.21 -23.30 16.15
CA SER A 97 13.92 -23.05 16.76
C SER A 97 13.25 -21.92 15.97
N LEU A 98 12.03 -22.13 15.54
CA LEU A 98 11.18 -21.15 14.82
C LEU A 98 10.87 -19.89 15.67
N ASP A 99 11.32 -19.87 16.93
CA ASP A 99 11.08 -18.79 17.90
C ASP A 99 12.25 -17.80 18.06
N GLU A 100 13.41 -18.04 17.42
CA GLU A 100 14.59 -17.19 17.57
C GLU A 100 14.75 -16.18 16.42
N VAL A 101 14.02 -15.09 16.51
CA VAL A 101 14.30 -13.88 15.70
C VAL A 101 15.58 -13.23 16.23
N ASP A 102 16.45 -12.75 15.33
CA ASP A 102 17.67 -12.02 15.71
C ASP A 102 17.33 -10.90 16.70
N PRO A 103 18.02 -10.82 17.87
CA PRO A 103 17.76 -9.79 18.88
C PRO A 103 17.80 -8.34 18.36
N GLU A 104 18.63 -8.04 17.35
CA GLU A 104 18.68 -6.70 16.76
C GLU A 104 17.43 -6.41 15.89
N LEU A 105 16.89 -7.42 15.22
CA LEU A 105 15.60 -7.30 14.55
C LEU A 105 14.47 -7.05 15.54
N MET A 106 14.46 -7.80 16.65
CA MET A 106 13.46 -7.59 17.72
C MET A 106 13.52 -6.18 18.29
N LYS A 107 14.72 -5.67 18.62
CA LYS A 107 14.89 -4.29 19.08
C LYS A 107 14.43 -3.27 18.05
N THR A 108 14.64 -3.54 16.77
CA THR A 108 14.18 -2.67 15.68
C THR A 108 12.66 -2.56 15.69
N PHE A 109 11.95 -3.68 15.73
CA PHE A 109 10.48 -3.67 15.75
C PHE A 109 9.92 -3.11 17.06
N ASP A 110 10.58 -3.34 18.20
CA ASP A 110 10.23 -2.68 19.47
C ASP A 110 10.38 -1.16 19.39
N LYS A 111 11.45 -0.64 18.80
CA LYS A 111 11.63 0.81 18.52
C LYS A 111 10.55 1.38 17.61
N LEU A 112 10.08 0.59 16.67
CA LEU A 112 9.01 0.97 15.75
C LEU A 112 7.62 0.88 16.40
N GLY A 113 7.54 0.36 17.63
CA GLY A 113 6.28 0.15 18.33
C GLY A 113 5.48 -1.04 17.80
N ILE A 114 6.14 -1.96 17.07
CA ILE A 114 5.51 -3.15 16.48
C ILE A 114 5.64 -4.32 17.45
N PRO A 115 4.53 -4.81 18.01
CA PRO A 115 4.57 -5.85 19.04
C PRO A 115 4.77 -7.23 18.43
N LEU A 116 5.99 -7.78 18.49
CA LEU A 116 6.31 -9.14 18.04
C LEU A 116 6.33 -10.19 19.18
N HIS A 117 5.98 -9.79 20.41
CA HIS A 117 5.96 -10.64 21.60
C HIS A 117 4.56 -10.78 22.22
N GLU A 118 4.51 -11.23 23.47
CA GLU A 118 3.27 -11.35 24.27
C GLU A 118 2.44 -10.06 24.37
N ARG A 119 3.02 -8.88 24.17
CA ARG A 119 2.28 -7.62 24.06
C ARG A 119 1.29 -7.62 22.87
N ALA A 120 1.57 -8.40 21.82
CA ALA A 120 0.64 -8.60 20.73
C ALA A 120 -0.67 -9.27 21.18
N GLN A 121 -0.59 -10.17 22.17
CA GLN A 121 -1.78 -10.82 22.74
C GLN A 121 -2.73 -9.80 23.40
N LEU A 122 -2.18 -8.76 24.02
CA LEU A 122 -2.95 -7.71 24.65
C LEU A 122 -3.55 -6.72 23.64
N SER A 123 -2.93 -6.57 22.47
CA SER A 123 -3.44 -5.68 21.42
C SER A 123 -4.58 -6.28 20.58
N GLY A 124 -4.79 -7.60 20.64
CA GLY A 124 -5.79 -8.29 19.82
C GLY A 124 -5.52 -8.20 18.30
N MET A 125 -4.25 -8.06 17.90
CA MET A 125 -3.80 -7.89 16.53
C MET A 125 -2.78 -8.96 16.16
N ALA A 126 -2.95 -9.62 15.01
CA ALA A 126 -1.93 -10.49 14.43
C ALA A 126 -1.03 -9.69 13.49
N VAL A 127 0.28 -9.84 13.63
CA VAL A 127 1.29 -9.06 12.90
C VAL A 127 2.20 -9.97 12.09
N ASP A 128 2.44 -9.61 10.83
CA ASP A 128 3.53 -10.11 9.99
C ASP A 128 4.56 -9.00 9.81
N ALA A 129 5.80 -9.24 10.21
CA ALA A 129 6.89 -8.28 10.13
C ALA A 129 7.81 -8.62 8.96
N VAL A 130 7.94 -7.71 8.02
CA VAL A 130 8.77 -7.87 6.82
C VAL A 130 9.94 -6.88 6.87
N MET A 131 11.16 -7.38 6.66
CA MET A 131 12.36 -6.55 6.52
C MET A 131 13.02 -6.83 5.18
N ASP A 132 13.19 -5.77 4.40
CA ASP A 132 13.66 -5.84 3.01
C ASP A 132 12.85 -6.89 2.20
N SER A 133 13.46 -7.96 1.76
CA SER A 133 12.83 -8.96 0.87
C SER A 133 12.26 -10.20 1.58
N VAL A 134 12.18 -10.22 2.92
CA VAL A 134 11.74 -11.42 3.65
C VAL A 134 10.85 -11.11 4.85
N SER A 135 9.85 -11.97 5.08
CA SER A 135 9.12 -12.01 6.34
C SER A 135 10.01 -12.59 7.43
N VAL A 136 10.11 -11.90 8.56
CA VAL A 136 10.95 -12.30 9.70
C VAL A 136 10.16 -12.98 10.82
N LYS A 137 8.87 -12.63 10.96
CA LYS A 137 7.97 -13.27 11.93
C LYS A 137 6.49 -12.97 11.64
N THR A 138 5.64 -14.00 11.75
CA THR A 138 4.17 -13.88 11.76
C THR A 138 3.64 -14.37 13.11
N THR A 139 2.81 -13.55 13.77
CA THR A 139 2.22 -13.87 15.09
C THR A 139 0.80 -14.45 14.96
N PHE A 140 0.30 -15.15 15.99
CA PHE A 140 -1.05 -15.74 16.08
C PHE A 140 -1.45 -16.72 14.96
N LYS A 141 -0.49 -17.23 14.23
CA LYS A 141 -0.71 -18.10 13.09
C LYS A 141 -1.52 -19.36 13.44
N GLU A 142 -1.19 -20.01 14.56
CA GLU A 142 -1.89 -21.21 15.02
C GLU A 142 -3.33 -20.91 15.45
N THR A 143 -3.54 -19.83 16.21
CA THR A 143 -4.88 -19.39 16.65
C THR A 143 -5.79 -19.07 15.46
N LEU A 144 -5.26 -18.47 14.40
CA LEU A 144 -6.00 -18.20 13.18
C LEU A 144 -6.29 -19.49 12.39
N ALA A 145 -5.32 -20.40 12.36
CA ALA A 145 -5.45 -21.69 11.68
C ALA A 145 -6.54 -22.58 12.30
N GLU A 146 -6.80 -22.50 13.61
CA GLU A 146 -7.93 -23.20 14.27
C GLU A 146 -9.29 -22.82 13.68
N LYS A 147 -9.40 -21.62 13.08
CA LYS A 147 -10.61 -21.16 12.37
C LYS A 147 -10.51 -21.37 10.86
N GLY A 148 -9.47 -22.04 10.39
CA GLY A 148 -9.18 -22.22 8.98
C GLY A 148 -8.68 -20.97 8.26
N ILE A 149 -8.36 -19.89 9.00
CA ILE A 149 -7.80 -18.65 8.45
C ILE A 149 -6.33 -18.88 8.13
N ILE A 150 -5.93 -18.52 6.91
CA ILE A 150 -4.52 -18.50 6.52
C ILE A 150 -4.04 -17.05 6.60
N PHE A 151 -3.01 -16.81 7.41
CA PHE A 151 -2.27 -15.56 7.45
C PHE A 151 -0.78 -15.88 7.55
N CYS A 152 -0.06 -15.67 6.50
CA CYS A 152 1.36 -16.00 6.39
C CYS A 152 2.05 -15.14 5.35
N SER A 153 3.37 -15.23 5.25
CA SER A 153 4.12 -14.59 4.17
C SER A 153 3.71 -15.16 2.82
N PHE A 154 3.86 -14.35 1.76
CA PHE A 154 3.56 -14.81 0.40
C PHE A 154 4.45 -16.00 -0.01
N SER A 155 5.72 -15.97 0.37
CA SER A 155 6.67 -17.07 0.12
C SER A 155 6.22 -18.37 0.77
N GLU A 156 5.72 -18.32 2.01
CA GLU A 156 5.18 -19.47 2.70
C GLU A 156 3.90 -19.98 2.03
N ALA A 157 3.00 -19.09 1.61
CA ALA A 157 1.78 -19.45 0.91
C ALA A 157 2.07 -20.20 -0.40
N VAL A 158 3.09 -19.82 -1.14
CA VAL A 158 3.54 -20.50 -2.37
C VAL A 158 3.93 -21.97 -2.08
N GLN A 159 4.55 -22.23 -0.91
CA GLN A 159 4.99 -23.58 -0.53
C GLN A 159 3.85 -24.44 0.03
N HIS A 160 2.98 -23.88 0.85
CA HIS A 160 2.00 -24.64 1.62
C HIS A 160 0.58 -24.57 1.07
N HIS A 161 0.27 -23.55 0.25
CA HIS A 161 -1.05 -23.30 -0.33
C HIS A 161 -0.98 -22.98 -1.84
N PRO A 162 -0.19 -23.73 -2.64
CA PRO A 162 0.08 -23.40 -4.05
C PRO A 162 -1.18 -23.28 -4.90
N ASP A 163 -2.19 -24.13 -4.65
CA ASP A 163 -3.44 -24.11 -5.42
C ASP A 163 -4.21 -22.79 -5.25
N LEU A 164 -4.26 -22.25 -4.02
CA LEU A 164 -4.89 -20.96 -3.75
C LEU A 164 -4.11 -19.82 -4.38
N VAL A 165 -2.78 -19.83 -4.21
CA VAL A 165 -1.93 -18.81 -4.82
C VAL A 165 -2.06 -18.83 -6.32
N GLN A 166 -1.95 -19.98 -6.97
CA GLN A 166 -2.06 -20.11 -8.42
C GLN A 166 -3.43 -19.69 -8.96
N LYS A 167 -4.50 -19.93 -8.19
CA LYS A 167 -5.86 -19.54 -8.55
C LYS A 167 -6.07 -18.03 -8.53
N TYR A 168 -5.46 -17.31 -7.58
CA TYR A 168 -5.77 -15.92 -7.32
C TYR A 168 -4.67 -14.93 -7.70
N LEU A 169 -3.41 -15.34 -7.74
CA LEU A 169 -2.29 -14.48 -8.13
C LEU A 169 -2.48 -13.90 -9.53
N GLY A 170 -2.47 -12.58 -9.64
CA GLY A 170 -2.65 -11.88 -10.92
C GLY A 170 -4.08 -11.91 -11.46
N SER A 171 -5.06 -12.42 -10.69
CA SER A 171 -6.45 -12.47 -11.10
C SER A 171 -7.15 -11.10 -11.07
N VAL A 172 -6.65 -10.18 -10.25
CA VAL A 172 -7.16 -8.81 -10.12
C VAL A 172 -6.14 -7.80 -10.62
N VAL A 173 -4.86 -7.97 -10.30
CA VAL A 173 -3.76 -7.18 -10.85
C VAL A 173 -2.91 -8.05 -11.76
N SER A 174 -3.26 -8.10 -13.04
CA SER A 174 -2.42 -8.74 -14.05
C SER A 174 -1.07 -8.02 -14.17
N TYR A 175 -0.01 -8.74 -14.53
CA TYR A 175 1.27 -8.12 -14.91
C TYR A 175 1.14 -7.16 -16.11
N ARG A 176 -0.02 -7.17 -16.81
CA ARG A 176 -0.34 -6.25 -17.92
C ARG A 176 -1.10 -5.00 -17.48
N ASP A 177 -1.39 -4.83 -16.18
CA ASP A 177 -2.18 -3.69 -15.68
C ASP A 177 -1.46 -2.34 -15.93
N ASN A 178 -0.20 -2.27 -15.59
CA ASN A 178 0.65 -1.08 -15.81
C ASN A 178 2.15 -1.42 -15.67
N PHE A 179 3.00 -0.42 -15.94
CA PHE A 179 4.46 -0.53 -15.89
C PHE A 179 4.99 -1.11 -14.56
N PHE A 180 4.53 -0.58 -13.42
CA PHE A 180 4.98 -1.02 -12.09
C PHE A 180 4.34 -2.34 -11.67
N ALA A 181 3.16 -2.68 -12.19
CA ALA A 181 2.58 -4.01 -12.00
C ALA A 181 3.38 -5.08 -12.74
N ALA A 182 3.88 -4.79 -13.94
CA ALA A 182 4.78 -5.67 -14.67
C ALA A 182 6.11 -5.85 -13.92
N LEU A 183 6.73 -4.74 -13.49
CA LEU A 183 7.98 -4.75 -12.72
C LEU A 183 7.82 -5.56 -11.43
N ASN A 184 6.82 -5.24 -10.59
CA ASN A 184 6.57 -5.99 -9.36
C ASN A 184 6.35 -7.48 -9.64
N SER A 185 5.53 -7.83 -10.63
CA SER A 185 5.25 -9.24 -10.96
C SER A 185 6.51 -10.02 -11.35
N ALA A 186 7.53 -9.35 -11.90
CA ALA A 186 8.81 -9.96 -12.21
C ALA A 186 9.69 -10.19 -10.97
N VAL A 187 9.70 -9.22 -10.03
CA VAL A 187 10.72 -9.17 -8.98
C VAL A 187 10.19 -9.16 -7.54
N PHE A 188 8.86 -9.28 -7.31
CA PHE A 188 8.35 -9.23 -5.95
C PHE A 188 9.04 -10.27 -5.06
N SER A 189 9.36 -9.85 -3.84
CA SER A 189 10.16 -10.68 -2.95
C SER A 189 9.32 -11.34 -1.87
N ASP A 190 8.51 -10.58 -1.16
CA ASP A 190 7.57 -11.10 -0.16
C ASP A 190 6.36 -10.16 -0.02
N GLY A 191 5.53 -10.42 0.95
CA GLY A 191 4.31 -9.73 1.27
C GLY A 191 3.38 -10.67 2.03
N SER A 192 2.10 -10.35 2.12
CA SER A 192 1.16 -11.15 2.89
C SER A 192 0.18 -11.92 2.02
N PHE A 193 -0.06 -13.16 2.42
CA PHE A 193 -1.16 -13.97 1.92
C PHE A 193 -2.21 -14.16 3.01
N VAL A 194 -3.45 -13.79 2.70
CA VAL A 194 -4.60 -13.92 3.61
C VAL A 194 -5.74 -14.66 2.90
N TYR A 195 -6.23 -15.72 3.52
CA TYR A 195 -7.45 -16.40 3.11
C TYR A 195 -8.39 -16.54 4.30
N ILE A 196 -9.60 -16.03 4.15
CA ILE A 196 -10.66 -16.15 5.16
C ILE A 196 -11.73 -17.11 4.60
N PRO A 197 -11.96 -18.27 5.26
CA PRO A 197 -12.94 -19.23 4.80
C PRO A 197 -14.38 -18.73 4.85
N LYS A 198 -15.26 -19.40 4.12
CA LYS A 198 -16.68 -19.10 4.08
C LYS A 198 -17.31 -19.01 5.48
N GLY A 199 -18.08 -17.94 5.71
CA GLY A 199 -18.81 -17.67 6.95
C GLY A 199 -17.94 -17.29 8.14
N VAL A 200 -16.62 -17.17 7.96
CA VAL A 200 -15.70 -16.83 9.06
C VAL A 200 -15.49 -15.33 9.15
N ARG A 201 -15.74 -14.79 10.34
CA ARG A 201 -15.33 -13.42 10.68
C ARG A 201 -13.99 -13.48 11.41
N CYS A 202 -12.96 -12.84 10.86
CA CYS A 202 -11.64 -12.81 11.48
C CYS A 202 -11.75 -12.20 12.89
N PRO A 203 -11.30 -12.89 13.95
CA PRO A 203 -11.55 -12.47 15.33
C PRO A 203 -10.67 -11.30 15.77
N MET A 204 -9.65 -10.95 15.00
CA MET A 204 -8.68 -9.89 15.29
C MET A 204 -8.30 -9.16 14.00
N GLU A 205 -7.73 -7.97 14.14
CA GLU A 205 -7.14 -7.26 13.02
C GLU A 205 -5.84 -7.94 12.59
N LEU A 206 -5.67 -8.12 11.29
CA LEU A 206 -4.41 -8.58 10.71
C LEU A 206 -3.57 -7.37 10.33
N SER A 207 -2.27 -7.42 10.55
CA SER A 207 -1.37 -6.32 10.20
C SER A 207 -0.09 -6.82 9.56
N THR A 208 0.40 -6.11 8.57
CA THR A 208 1.76 -6.30 8.07
C THR A 208 2.53 -5.00 8.14
N TYR A 209 3.74 -5.10 8.62
CA TYR A 209 4.65 -3.98 8.75
C TYR A 209 5.89 -4.19 7.88
N PHE A 210 6.09 -3.28 6.93
CA PHE A 210 7.21 -3.30 5.99
C PHE A 210 8.30 -2.31 6.40
N ARG A 211 9.54 -2.79 6.47
CA ARG A 211 10.70 -1.98 6.77
C ARG A 211 11.77 -2.17 5.71
N ILE A 212 12.09 -1.13 4.95
CA ILE A 212 13.31 -1.09 4.14
C ILE A 212 14.47 -0.83 5.09
N ASN A 213 15.59 -1.54 4.93
CA ASN A 213 16.79 -1.31 5.73
C ASN A 213 18.05 -1.24 4.88
N ALA A 214 18.18 -2.07 3.86
CA ALA A 214 19.37 -2.12 3.01
C ALA A 214 19.45 -0.90 2.07
N ALA A 215 20.67 -0.40 1.85
CA ALA A 215 20.94 0.71 0.93
C ALA A 215 20.86 0.28 -0.53
N ASN A 216 20.48 1.21 -1.42
CA ASN A 216 20.40 0.98 -2.88
C ASN A 216 19.45 -0.16 -3.29
N THR A 217 18.54 -0.57 -2.41
CA THR A 217 17.56 -1.61 -2.68
C THR A 217 16.23 -1.02 -3.11
N GLY A 218 15.55 -1.70 -4.02
CA GLY A 218 14.12 -1.53 -4.24
C GLY A 218 13.33 -2.43 -3.30
N GLN A 219 12.10 -2.02 -2.97
CA GLN A 219 11.16 -2.82 -2.20
C GLN A 219 9.98 -3.18 -3.09
N PHE A 220 9.73 -4.49 -3.25
CA PHE A 220 8.73 -5.01 -4.18
C PHE A 220 7.84 -6.02 -3.47
N GLU A 221 6.80 -5.53 -2.82
CA GLU A 221 5.89 -6.36 -2.02
C GLU A 221 4.67 -6.78 -2.84
N ARG A 222 4.12 -7.95 -2.49
CA ARG A 222 2.86 -8.41 -3.08
C ARG A 222 1.96 -8.99 -2.02
N THR A 223 0.83 -8.33 -1.78
CA THR A 223 -0.20 -8.78 -0.84
C THR A 223 -1.41 -9.30 -1.59
N LEU A 224 -1.89 -10.48 -1.19
CA LEU A 224 -3.08 -11.12 -1.75
C LEU A 224 -4.05 -11.48 -0.62
N ILE A 225 -5.26 -10.89 -0.65
CA ILE A 225 -6.31 -11.14 0.33
C ILE A 225 -7.53 -11.74 -0.38
N VAL A 226 -7.96 -12.88 0.08
CA VAL A 226 -9.16 -13.57 -0.41
C VAL A 226 -10.14 -13.76 0.75
N ALA A 227 -11.29 -13.14 0.68
CA ALA A 227 -12.42 -13.36 1.59
C ALA A 227 -13.49 -14.17 0.87
N ASP A 228 -13.71 -15.40 1.32
CA ASP A 228 -14.72 -16.31 0.76
C ASP A 228 -16.14 -15.86 1.17
N ASP A 229 -17.19 -16.54 0.73
CA ASP A 229 -18.57 -16.15 0.97
C ASP A 229 -18.83 -15.82 2.45
N GLU A 230 -19.48 -14.69 2.73
CA GLU A 230 -19.85 -14.23 4.08
C GLU A 230 -18.67 -14.00 5.04
N ALA A 231 -17.44 -13.97 4.52
CA ALA A 231 -16.25 -13.75 5.32
C ALA A 231 -16.03 -12.25 5.66
N TYR A 232 -15.30 -12.01 6.75
CA TYR A 232 -14.93 -10.66 7.16
C TYR A 232 -13.47 -10.61 7.59
N VAL A 233 -12.75 -9.58 7.15
CA VAL A 233 -11.40 -9.28 7.61
C VAL A 233 -11.14 -7.76 7.64
N SER A 234 -10.42 -7.32 8.68
CA SER A 234 -9.77 -6.01 8.76
C SER A 234 -8.26 -6.21 8.68
N TYR A 235 -7.62 -5.48 7.79
CA TYR A 235 -6.18 -5.57 7.53
C TYR A 235 -5.54 -4.20 7.54
N LEU A 236 -4.41 -4.07 8.24
CA LEU A 236 -3.62 -2.85 8.38
C LEU A 236 -2.22 -3.04 7.79
N GLU A 237 -1.82 -2.17 6.89
CA GLU A 237 -0.47 -2.08 6.35
C GLU A 237 0.26 -0.85 6.92
N GLY A 238 1.43 -1.07 7.50
CA GLY A 238 2.33 -0.01 7.95
C GLY A 238 3.68 -0.09 7.25
N CYS A 239 4.27 1.06 6.91
CA CYS A 239 5.52 1.11 6.15
C CYS A 239 6.44 2.22 6.64
N THR A 240 7.75 1.91 6.79
CA THR A 240 8.80 2.89 7.09
C THR A 240 10.12 2.57 6.38
N ALA A 241 11.00 3.57 6.25
CA ALA A 241 12.34 3.43 5.72
C ALA A 241 13.35 4.29 6.52
N PRO A 242 14.65 3.98 6.53
CA PRO A 242 15.67 4.85 7.11
C PRO A 242 15.85 6.14 6.30
N MET A 243 16.41 7.17 6.93
CA MET A 243 16.84 8.38 6.23
C MET A 243 18.09 8.07 5.39
N ARG A 244 18.02 8.38 4.10
CA ARG A 244 19.14 8.25 3.16
C ARG A 244 19.11 9.38 2.14
N ASP A 245 20.30 9.80 1.70
CA ASP A 245 20.50 10.81 0.66
C ASP A 245 20.12 10.33 -0.74
N GLU A 246 19.99 9.01 -0.91
CA GLU A 246 19.58 8.35 -2.15
C GLU A 246 18.06 8.19 -2.22
N ASN A 247 17.52 8.14 -3.42
CA ASN A 247 16.13 7.75 -3.63
C ASN A 247 16.03 6.23 -3.75
N GLN A 248 15.02 5.64 -3.10
CA GLN A 248 14.75 4.20 -3.20
C GLN A 248 13.35 3.98 -3.78
N LEU A 249 13.24 3.00 -4.68
CA LEU A 249 11.99 2.64 -5.32
C LEU A 249 11.21 1.62 -4.47
N HIS A 250 10.00 1.98 -4.09
CA HIS A 250 8.99 1.07 -3.55
C HIS A 250 7.89 0.87 -4.60
N ALA A 251 7.75 -0.34 -5.12
CA ALA A 251 6.70 -0.67 -6.08
C ALA A 251 5.95 -1.93 -5.62
N ALA A 252 4.80 -1.74 -4.98
CA ALA A 252 4.01 -2.80 -4.38
C ALA A 252 2.72 -3.10 -5.17
N ILE A 253 2.21 -4.33 -4.98
CA ILE A 253 0.90 -4.73 -5.47
C ILE A 253 0.05 -5.25 -4.31
N VAL A 254 -1.23 -4.84 -4.29
CA VAL A 254 -2.25 -5.44 -3.43
C VAL A 254 -3.43 -5.90 -4.28
N GLU A 255 -3.76 -7.16 -4.14
CA GLU A 255 -4.93 -7.79 -4.76
C GLU A 255 -5.92 -8.22 -3.68
N ILE A 256 -7.20 -7.84 -3.81
CA ILE A 256 -8.28 -8.26 -2.92
C ILE A 256 -9.39 -8.89 -3.74
N VAL A 257 -9.84 -10.08 -3.33
CA VAL A 257 -11.03 -10.74 -3.86
C VAL A 257 -12.04 -10.92 -2.74
N ALA A 258 -13.22 -10.30 -2.87
CA ALA A 258 -14.35 -10.48 -1.97
C ALA A 258 -15.45 -11.26 -2.68
N HIS A 259 -15.78 -12.45 -2.16
CA HIS A 259 -16.84 -13.30 -2.66
C HIS A 259 -18.22 -12.86 -2.14
N GLU A 260 -19.25 -13.69 -2.26
CA GLU A 260 -20.63 -13.33 -1.93
C GLU A 260 -20.78 -12.85 -0.48
N ARG A 261 -21.33 -11.64 -0.27
CA ARG A 261 -21.49 -10.97 1.04
C ARG A 261 -20.24 -10.88 1.91
N ALA A 262 -19.05 -11.07 1.31
CA ALA A 262 -17.79 -10.88 2.03
C ALA A 262 -17.46 -9.41 2.19
N GLU A 263 -16.82 -9.07 3.31
CA GLU A 263 -16.38 -7.71 3.61
C GLU A 263 -14.87 -7.67 3.92
N VAL A 264 -14.14 -6.82 3.22
CA VAL A 264 -12.70 -6.58 3.45
C VAL A 264 -12.47 -5.10 3.74
N LYS A 265 -11.90 -4.80 4.90
CA LYS A 265 -11.37 -3.47 5.23
C LYS A 265 -9.87 -3.50 5.11
N TYR A 266 -9.31 -2.63 4.28
CA TYR A 266 -7.88 -2.49 4.09
C TYR A 266 -7.44 -1.09 4.44
N SER A 267 -6.65 -0.97 5.49
CA SER A 267 -6.11 0.30 5.96
C SER A 267 -4.61 0.37 5.68
N THR A 268 -4.11 1.54 5.30
CA THR A 268 -2.68 1.78 5.06
C THR A 268 -2.25 3.03 5.81
N VAL A 269 -1.16 2.93 6.56
CA VAL A 269 -0.43 4.08 7.10
C VAL A 269 0.97 4.05 6.49
N GLN A 270 1.21 4.97 5.54
CA GLN A 270 2.49 5.04 4.83
C GLN A 270 3.29 6.22 5.33
N ASN A 271 4.32 5.92 6.10
CA ASN A 271 5.23 6.88 6.68
C ASN A 271 6.67 6.59 6.22
N TRP A 272 6.84 6.57 4.91
CA TRP A 272 8.14 6.46 4.27
C TRP A 272 8.97 7.72 4.46
N TYR A 273 10.29 7.62 4.44
CA TYR A 273 11.15 8.79 4.47
C TYR A 273 10.86 9.74 3.29
N PRO A 274 10.52 11.00 3.56
CA PRO A 274 10.09 11.95 2.53
C PRO A 274 11.23 12.65 1.77
N GLY A 275 12.48 12.42 2.14
CA GLY A 275 13.61 13.25 1.77
C GLY A 275 13.89 14.33 2.82
N ASP A 276 15.01 15.03 2.66
CA ASP A 276 15.40 16.12 3.55
C ASP A 276 14.62 17.43 3.25
N LYS A 277 14.92 18.49 4.00
CA LYS A 277 14.29 19.81 3.84
C LYS A 277 14.53 20.45 2.46
N ASP A 278 15.55 20.02 1.74
CA ASP A 278 15.93 20.51 0.41
C ASP A 278 15.39 19.58 -0.70
N GLY A 279 14.65 18.54 -0.34
CA GLY A 279 14.03 17.56 -1.25
C GLY A 279 14.99 16.49 -1.75
N LYS A 280 16.13 16.26 -1.06
CA LYS A 280 17.10 15.24 -1.43
C LYS A 280 16.78 13.92 -0.75
N GLY A 281 16.91 12.80 -1.51
CA GLY A 281 16.62 11.47 -1.00
C GLY A 281 15.13 11.17 -0.93
N GLY A 282 14.77 10.17 -0.14
CA GLY A 282 13.39 9.75 0.10
C GLY A 282 12.87 8.68 -0.83
N ILE A 283 11.71 8.15 -0.51
CA ILE A 283 11.13 6.99 -1.19
C ILE A 283 10.24 7.42 -2.36
N TYR A 284 10.38 6.74 -3.49
CA TYR A 284 9.41 6.76 -4.58
C TYR A 284 8.41 5.61 -4.36
N ASN A 285 7.20 5.97 -3.97
CA ASN A 285 6.16 5.05 -3.52
C ASN A 285 5.11 4.86 -4.62
N PHE A 286 5.30 3.86 -5.48
CA PHE A 286 4.45 3.57 -6.64
C PHE A 286 3.69 2.26 -6.42
N VAL A 287 2.41 2.35 -6.05
CA VAL A 287 1.64 1.20 -5.58
C VAL A 287 0.40 0.96 -6.44
N THR A 288 0.22 -0.29 -6.85
CA THR A 288 -0.97 -0.76 -7.56
C THR A 288 -1.85 -1.58 -6.62
N LYS A 289 -3.02 -1.04 -6.25
CA LYS A 289 -4.01 -1.74 -5.40
C LYS A 289 -5.30 -1.93 -6.18
N ARG A 290 -5.83 -3.17 -6.23
CA ARG A 290 -7.09 -3.49 -6.88
C ARG A 290 -7.92 -4.42 -5.99
N GLY A 291 -9.20 -4.08 -5.83
CA GLY A 291 -10.18 -4.90 -5.13
C GLY A 291 -11.30 -5.32 -6.08
N LEU A 292 -11.56 -6.62 -6.13
CA LEU A 292 -12.67 -7.20 -6.88
C LEU A 292 -13.79 -7.61 -5.92
N CYS A 293 -14.87 -6.84 -5.91
CA CYS A 293 -16.16 -7.22 -5.33
C CYS A 293 -16.84 -8.19 -6.27
N LYS A 294 -16.45 -9.48 -6.18
CA LYS A 294 -16.84 -10.53 -7.12
C LYS A 294 -18.26 -11.04 -6.90
N GLY A 295 -18.64 -11.21 -5.63
CA GLY A 295 -19.93 -11.77 -5.24
C GLY A 295 -20.99 -10.69 -5.00
N GLU A 296 -22.26 -11.12 -5.01
CA GLU A 296 -23.38 -10.26 -4.65
C GLU A 296 -23.23 -9.74 -3.22
N GLY A 297 -23.52 -8.43 -2.99
CA GLY A 297 -23.48 -7.79 -1.69
C GLY A 297 -22.08 -7.73 -1.05
N SER A 298 -21.03 -8.04 -1.80
CA SER A 298 -19.66 -7.95 -1.30
C SER A 298 -19.22 -6.49 -1.11
N LYS A 299 -18.28 -6.29 -0.18
CA LYS A 299 -17.81 -4.94 0.17
C LYS A 299 -16.30 -4.88 0.32
N ILE A 300 -15.68 -3.87 -0.28
CA ILE A 300 -14.27 -3.53 -0.07
C ILE A 300 -14.17 -2.06 0.34
N SER A 301 -13.49 -1.81 1.45
CA SER A 301 -13.23 -0.46 1.98
C SER A 301 -11.72 -0.22 2.06
N TRP A 302 -11.25 0.81 1.35
CA TRP A 302 -9.88 1.29 1.41
C TRP A 302 -9.78 2.50 2.32
N THR A 303 -8.88 2.48 3.29
CA THR A 303 -8.51 3.66 4.09
C THR A 303 -7.02 3.92 3.92
N GLN A 304 -6.64 5.15 3.55
CA GLN A 304 -5.25 5.52 3.32
C GLN A 304 -4.85 6.76 4.10
N VAL A 305 -3.71 6.68 4.77
CA VAL A 305 -3.01 7.83 5.38
C VAL A 305 -1.61 7.89 4.76
N GLU A 306 -1.38 8.93 3.95
CA GLU A 306 -0.12 9.18 3.25
C GLU A 306 0.54 10.39 3.89
N THR A 307 1.60 10.17 4.66
CA THR A 307 2.31 11.24 5.38
C THR A 307 3.80 11.29 5.07
N GLY A 308 4.29 10.37 4.24
CA GLY A 308 5.69 10.25 3.87
C GLY A 308 5.89 10.15 2.37
N SER A 309 7.06 9.65 1.96
CA SER A 309 7.55 9.54 0.59
C SER A 309 7.94 10.87 -0.06
N ALA A 310 8.99 10.86 -0.87
CA ALA A 310 9.34 11.99 -1.72
C ALA A 310 8.33 12.13 -2.87
N ILE A 311 7.95 11.00 -3.48
CA ILE A 311 6.95 10.94 -4.54
C ILE A 311 5.99 9.79 -4.26
N THR A 312 4.69 10.06 -4.18
CA THR A 312 3.63 9.06 -4.06
C THR A 312 2.79 9.01 -5.33
N TRP A 313 2.66 7.80 -5.89
CA TRP A 313 1.80 7.54 -7.05
C TRP A 313 0.96 6.29 -6.80
N LYS A 314 -0.32 6.49 -6.47
CA LYS A 314 -1.16 5.40 -5.99
C LYS A 314 -2.65 5.63 -6.21
N TYR A 315 -3.32 4.68 -6.90
CA TYR A 315 -4.77 4.69 -7.11
C TYR A 315 -5.37 3.32 -6.80
N PRO A 316 -5.78 3.04 -5.55
CA PRO A 316 -6.60 1.88 -5.25
C PRO A 316 -7.86 1.86 -6.09
N SER A 317 -8.35 0.68 -6.43
CA SER A 317 -9.61 0.58 -7.17
C SER A 317 -10.55 -0.45 -6.55
N CYS A 318 -11.86 -0.23 -6.72
CA CYS A 318 -12.90 -1.24 -6.52
C CYS A 318 -13.56 -1.57 -7.85
N ILE A 319 -13.53 -2.84 -8.21
CA ILE A 319 -14.28 -3.41 -9.34
C ILE A 319 -15.54 -4.03 -8.75
N LEU A 320 -16.69 -3.35 -8.90
CA LEU A 320 -17.98 -3.73 -8.32
C LEU A 320 -18.70 -4.64 -9.31
N ALA A 321 -18.31 -5.91 -9.36
CA ALA A 321 -18.80 -6.90 -10.34
C ALA A 321 -20.07 -7.59 -9.88
N GLY A 322 -20.20 -7.91 -8.58
CA GLY A 322 -21.40 -8.46 -7.99
C GLY A 322 -22.53 -7.44 -7.86
N ASP A 323 -23.78 -7.86 -8.05
CA ASP A 323 -24.96 -7.03 -7.79
C ASP A 323 -24.96 -6.59 -6.30
N ASN A 324 -25.45 -5.39 -6.02
CA ASN A 324 -25.50 -4.80 -4.67
C ASN A 324 -24.14 -4.63 -3.98
N SER A 325 -23.03 -4.80 -4.69
CA SER A 325 -21.70 -4.64 -4.10
C SER A 325 -21.34 -3.19 -3.77
N VAL A 326 -20.43 -3.01 -2.80
CA VAL A 326 -20.09 -1.69 -2.24
C VAL A 326 -18.58 -1.48 -2.26
N GLY A 327 -18.15 -0.32 -2.77
CA GLY A 327 -16.76 0.14 -2.75
C GLY A 327 -16.62 1.43 -1.97
N GLU A 328 -15.67 1.49 -1.03
CA GLU A 328 -15.40 2.69 -0.25
C GLU A 328 -13.93 3.08 -0.36
N PHE A 329 -13.68 4.38 -0.41
CA PHE A 329 -12.34 4.93 -0.39
C PHE A 329 -12.30 6.17 0.50
N TYR A 330 -11.50 6.10 1.54
CA TYR A 330 -11.22 7.19 2.47
C TYR A 330 -9.73 7.47 2.47
N SER A 331 -9.32 8.70 2.20
CA SER A 331 -7.90 9.05 2.18
C SER A 331 -7.59 10.40 2.80
N VAL A 332 -6.44 10.45 3.45
CA VAL A 332 -5.79 11.69 3.87
C VAL A 332 -4.36 11.67 3.34
N ALA A 333 -3.99 12.70 2.56
CA ALA A 333 -2.63 12.90 2.09
C ALA A 333 -2.10 14.22 2.67
N VAL A 334 -1.03 14.13 3.45
CA VAL A 334 -0.34 15.28 4.05
C VAL A 334 1.03 15.40 3.43
N THR A 335 1.27 16.48 2.71
CA THR A 335 2.53 16.73 2.01
C THR A 335 3.19 18.03 2.49
N ASN A 336 4.51 18.03 2.62
CA ASN A 336 5.30 19.17 3.05
C ASN A 336 6.60 19.27 2.23
N ASN A 337 7.39 20.30 2.45
CA ASN A 337 8.65 20.55 1.76
C ASN A 337 8.52 20.39 0.23
N TYR A 338 9.21 19.45 -0.38
CA TYR A 338 9.19 19.18 -1.82
C TYR A 338 8.46 17.87 -2.20
N GLN A 339 7.71 17.31 -1.26
CA GLN A 339 6.94 16.08 -1.54
C GLN A 339 5.95 16.28 -2.68
N GLN A 340 5.76 15.24 -3.47
CA GLN A 340 4.77 15.18 -4.53
C GLN A 340 3.86 13.97 -4.32
N ALA A 341 2.56 14.17 -4.43
CA ALA A 341 1.59 13.10 -4.36
C ALA A 341 0.59 13.22 -5.52
N ASP A 342 0.42 12.18 -6.31
CA ASP A 342 -0.69 12.00 -7.23
C ASP A 342 -1.43 10.73 -6.80
N THR A 343 -2.46 10.92 -6.00
CA THR A 343 -3.24 9.86 -5.37
C THR A 343 -4.70 9.92 -5.78
N GLY A 344 -5.47 8.93 -5.37
CA GLY A 344 -6.89 8.90 -5.68
C GLY A 344 -7.41 7.48 -5.80
N THR A 345 -8.48 7.30 -6.58
CA THR A 345 -9.14 5.99 -6.66
C THR A 345 -9.87 5.78 -7.99
N LYS A 346 -10.21 4.52 -8.26
CA LYS A 346 -11.07 4.12 -9.39
C LYS A 346 -12.22 3.28 -8.87
N MET A 347 -13.45 3.71 -9.10
CA MET A 347 -14.67 2.95 -8.80
C MET A 347 -15.32 2.51 -10.12
N ILE A 348 -15.34 1.20 -10.35
CA ILE A 348 -15.80 0.59 -11.61
C ILE A 348 -17.05 -0.23 -11.33
N HIS A 349 -18.21 0.30 -11.70
CA HIS A 349 -19.51 -0.33 -11.52
C HIS A 349 -19.85 -1.22 -12.70
N LEU A 350 -19.95 -2.53 -12.45
CA LEU A 350 -20.31 -3.54 -13.45
C LEU A 350 -21.63 -4.25 -13.12
N GLY A 351 -21.90 -4.52 -11.83
CA GLY A 351 -23.12 -5.12 -11.31
C GLY A 351 -24.24 -4.09 -11.11
N ARG A 352 -25.47 -4.56 -10.88
CA ARG A 352 -26.66 -3.74 -10.63
C ARG A 352 -26.69 -3.24 -9.17
N ASN A 353 -27.30 -2.08 -8.95
CA ASN A 353 -27.48 -1.47 -7.61
C ASN A 353 -26.18 -1.31 -6.83
N THR A 354 -25.06 -1.23 -7.51
CA THR A 354 -23.75 -1.07 -6.87
C THR A 354 -23.57 0.34 -6.31
N ARG A 355 -22.82 0.46 -5.22
CA ARG A 355 -22.59 1.75 -4.53
C ARG A 355 -21.11 2.00 -4.34
N SER A 356 -20.72 3.26 -4.49
CA SER A 356 -19.37 3.69 -4.12
C SER A 356 -19.34 5.03 -3.40
N THR A 357 -18.43 5.14 -2.45
CA THR A 357 -18.17 6.39 -1.70
C THR A 357 -16.69 6.72 -1.79
N ILE A 358 -16.40 7.96 -2.10
CA ILE A 358 -15.03 8.49 -2.18
C ILE A 358 -14.96 9.72 -1.28
N VAL A 359 -14.08 9.70 -0.28
CA VAL A 359 -13.76 10.87 0.54
C VAL A 359 -12.24 11.02 0.56
N SER A 360 -11.74 12.08 -0.07
CA SER A 360 -10.30 12.35 -0.15
C SER A 360 -9.99 13.72 0.43
N LYS A 361 -9.07 13.77 1.37
CA LYS A 361 -8.60 14.99 2.02
C LYS A 361 -7.12 15.19 1.71
N GLY A 362 -6.76 16.38 1.24
CA GLY A 362 -5.37 16.77 0.95
C GLY A 362 -4.93 17.95 1.81
N ILE A 363 -3.74 17.88 2.38
CA ILE A 363 -3.10 19.01 3.08
C ILE A 363 -1.74 19.21 2.45
N SER A 364 -1.47 20.44 1.99
CA SER A 364 -0.21 20.78 1.34
C SER A 364 0.45 21.96 2.06
N ALA A 365 1.75 21.82 2.35
CA ALA A 365 2.59 22.84 2.97
C ALA A 365 3.94 22.99 2.22
N GLY A 366 4.72 24.00 2.56
CA GLY A 366 6.03 24.24 1.93
C GLY A 366 5.91 24.46 0.42
N HIS A 367 6.64 23.67 -0.36
CA HIS A 367 6.64 23.65 -1.84
C HIS A 367 5.96 22.39 -2.40
N SER A 368 5.24 21.62 -1.56
CA SER A 368 4.68 20.35 -1.94
C SER A 368 3.54 20.47 -2.96
N GLN A 369 3.34 19.42 -3.72
CA GLN A 369 2.28 19.30 -4.72
C GLN A 369 1.43 18.06 -4.42
N ASN A 370 0.13 18.27 -4.21
CA ASN A 370 -0.80 17.20 -3.90
C ASN A 370 -1.91 17.15 -4.96
N SER A 371 -2.03 16.04 -5.64
CA SER A 371 -3.02 15.81 -6.68
C SER A 371 -3.96 14.68 -6.29
N TYR A 372 -5.26 14.91 -6.44
CA TYR A 372 -6.28 13.88 -6.40
C TYR A 372 -6.72 13.54 -7.82
N ARG A 373 -6.75 12.25 -8.15
CA ARG A 373 -7.27 11.76 -9.43
C ARG A 373 -8.32 10.68 -9.19
N GLY A 374 -9.56 10.93 -9.62
CA GLY A 374 -10.68 10.02 -9.44
C GLY A 374 -11.23 9.51 -10.76
N LEU A 375 -11.55 8.22 -10.84
CA LEU A 375 -12.32 7.64 -11.94
C LEU A 375 -13.59 7.00 -11.37
N VAL A 376 -14.74 7.40 -11.84
CA VAL A 376 -16.00 6.69 -11.66
C VAL A 376 -16.47 6.20 -13.04
N LYS A 377 -16.48 4.87 -13.20
CA LYS A 377 -16.96 4.24 -14.43
C LYS A 377 -18.19 3.41 -14.13
N VAL A 378 -19.28 3.67 -14.89
CA VAL A 378 -20.52 2.90 -14.81
C VAL A 378 -20.75 2.22 -16.16
N SER A 379 -20.74 0.90 -16.17
CA SER A 379 -20.97 0.11 -17.38
C SER A 379 -22.44 0.15 -17.81
N PRO A 380 -22.77 -0.17 -19.08
CA PRO A 380 -24.15 -0.22 -19.55
C PRO A 380 -25.07 -1.18 -18.76
N ARG A 381 -24.51 -2.18 -18.09
CA ARG A 381 -25.26 -3.18 -17.29
C ARG A 381 -25.49 -2.78 -15.84
N ALA A 382 -24.79 -1.76 -15.35
CA ALA A 382 -24.82 -1.35 -13.96
C ALA A 382 -26.02 -0.45 -13.65
N GLU A 383 -27.23 -1.00 -13.80
CA GLU A 383 -28.48 -0.31 -13.46
C GLU A 383 -28.51 0.08 -11.98
N GLY A 384 -29.01 1.27 -11.66
CA GLY A 384 -29.16 1.76 -10.30
C GLY A 384 -27.85 2.04 -9.57
N ALA A 385 -26.71 2.10 -10.29
CA ALA A 385 -25.43 2.44 -9.70
C ALA A 385 -25.43 3.82 -9.05
N ARG A 386 -24.81 3.95 -7.89
CA ARG A 386 -24.70 5.22 -7.15
C ARG A 386 -23.26 5.48 -6.73
N ASN A 387 -22.80 6.71 -6.95
CA ASN A 387 -21.52 7.18 -6.45
C ASN A 387 -21.68 8.52 -5.74
N HIS A 388 -20.97 8.67 -4.61
CA HIS A 388 -20.74 9.96 -3.96
C HIS A 388 -19.24 10.18 -3.82
N SER A 389 -18.75 11.32 -4.31
CA SER A 389 -17.33 11.70 -4.25
C SER A 389 -17.17 13.07 -3.62
N GLN A 390 -16.34 13.18 -2.60
CA GLN A 390 -15.96 14.42 -1.95
C GLN A 390 -14.44 14.54 -1.90
N CYS A 391 -13.89 15.64 -2.42
CA CYS A 391 -12.45 15.90 -2.46
C CYS A 391 -12.15 17.29 -1.92
N ASP A 392 -11.51 17.37 -0.76
CA ASP A 392 -11.19 18.65 -0.13
C ASP A 392 -9.68 18.81 0.02
N SER A 393 -9.17 19.99 -0.29
CA SER A 393 -7.76 20.34 -0.17
C SER A 393 -7.57 21.58 0.67
N LEU A 394 -6.58 21.54 1.56
CA LEU A 394 -6.16 22.67 2.39
C LEU A 394 -4.72 23.07 2.04
N LEU A 395 -4.51 24.34 1.67
CA LEU A 395 -3.21 24.91 1.37
C LEU A 395 -2.72 25.73 2.56
N LEU A 396 -1.54 25.40 3.09
CA LEU A 396 -0.93 26.04 4.24
C LEU A 396 0.19 27.02 3.86
N SER A 397 0.60 27.06 2.59
CA SER A 397 1.62 28.03 2.11
C SER A 397 1.20 28.66 0.78
N SER A 398 1.97 29.66 0.34
CA SER A 398 1.75 30.30 -0.97
C SER A 398 2.45 29.56 -2.13
N THR A 399 3.32 28.62 -1.81
CA THR A 399 4.17 27.89 -2.77
C THR A 399 3.76 26.44 -2.97
N CYS A 400 2.89 25.90 -2.11
CA CYS A 400 2.31 24.57 -2.30
C CYS A 400 1.15 24.58 -3.28
N GLY A 401 0.82 23.40 -3.82
CA GLY A 401 -0.28 23.23 -4.76
C GLY A 401 -1.23 22.09 -4.40
N ALA A 402 -2.47 22.22 -4.84
CA ALA A 402 -3.46 21.15 -4.83
C ALA A 402 -4.16 21.10 -6.20
N HIS A 403 -4.31 19.88 -6.72
CA HIS A 403 -4.87 19.66 -8.06
C HIS A 403 -5.91 18.55 -8.01
N THR A 404 -7.00 18.69 -8.74
CA THR A 404 -8.08 17.71 -8.77
C THR A 404 -8.39 17.33 -10.20
N PHE A 405 -8.32 16.02 -10.52
CA PHE A 405 -8.57 15.46 -11.84
C PHE A 405 -9.70 14.44 -11.78
N PRO A 406 -10.98 14.89 -11.72
CA PRO A 406 -12.10 13.96 -11.74
C PRO A 406 -12.34 13.47 -13.17
N TYR A 407 -12.67 12.18 -13.30
CA TYR A 407 -13.10 11.59 -14.56
C TYR A 407 -14.32 10.70 -14.33
N ALA A 408 -15.38 10.90 -15.08
CA ALA A 408 -16.61 10.14 -15.03
C ALA A 408 -16.95 9.58 -16.42
N ASP A 409 -17.07 8.24 -16.51
CA ASP A 409 -17.51 7.51 -17.72
C ASP A 409 -18.82 6.77 -17.37
N ILE A 410 -19.94 7.44 -17.61
CA ILE A 410 -21.27 6.97 -17.20
C ILE A 410 -22.02 6.48 -18.44
N GLN A 411 -22.20 5.17 -18.56
CA GLN A 411 -22.81 4.52 -19.72
C GLN A 411 -24.19 3.91 -19.40
N ASN A 412 -24.79 4.25 -18.25
CA ASN A 412 -26.13 3.83 -17.87
C ASN A 412 -26.94 5.01 -17.34
N GLU A 413 -28.13 5.27 -17.90
CA GLU A 413 -28.98 6.41 -17.59
C GLU A 413 -29.65 6.39 -16.20
N THR A 414 -29.70 5.21 -15.55
CA THR A 414 -30.25 5.06 -14.20
C THR A 414 -29.23 5.36 -13.10
N ALA A 415 -27.97 5.62 -13.47
CA ALA A 415 -26.90 5.90 -12.52
C ALA A 415 -27.03 7.31 -11.92
N VAL A 416 -26.68 7.43 -10.66
CA VAL A 416 -26.56 8.72 -9.94
C VAL A 416 -25.12 8.87 -9.50
N VAL A 417 -24.44 9.90 -10.01
CA VAL A 417 -23.04 10.19 -9.69
C VAL A 417 -22.92 11.63 -9.24
N GLU A 418 -22.43 11.81 -8.01
CA GLU A 418 -22.23 13.09 -7.36
C GLU A 418 -20.75 13.32 -7.14
N HIS A 419 -20.28 14.53 -7.45
CA HIS A 419 -18.89 14.92 -7.20
C HIS A 419 -18.82 16.34 -6.66
N GLU A 420 -18.18 16.49 -5.49
CA GLU A 420 -17.86 17.77 -4.88
C GLU A 420 -16.34 17.90 -4.71
N ALA A 421 -15.82 19.07 -4.99
CA ALA A 421 -14.40 19.37 -4.74
C ALA A 421 -14.25 20.78 -4.17
N THR A 422 -13.51 20.90 -3.08
CA THR A 422 -13.19 22.20 -2.48
C THR A 422 -11.69 22.36 -2.33
N THR A 423 -11.20 23.57 -2.56
CA THR A 423 -9.81 23.94 -2.23
C THR A 423 -9.85 25.22 -1.41
N SER A 424 -9.28 25.15 -0.23
CA SER A 424 -9.23 26.30 0.69
C SER A 424 -7.80 26.66 1.04
N LYS A 425 -7.59 27.95 1.26
CA LYS A 425 -6.35 28.49 1.79
C LYS A 425 -6.68 29.37 2.97
N ILE A 426 -5.99 29.18 4.09
CA ILE A 426 -6.13 30.05 5.24
C ILE A 426 -5.46 31.39 4.87
N SER A 427 -6.26 32.47 4.83
CA SER A 427 -5.75 33.82 4.56
C SER A 427 -5.10 34.44 5.78
N GLU A 428 -4.20 35.40 5.56
CA GLU A 428 -3.59 36.17 6.65
C GLU A 428 -4.64 36.90 7.50
N GLU A 429 -5.74 37.35 6.90
CA GLU A 429 -6.85 37.99 7.61
C GLU A 429 -7.56 37.01 8.53
N GLN A 430 -7.77 35.77 8.11
CA GLN A 430 -8.35 34.71 8.95
C GLN A 430 -7.43 34.37 10.13
N LEU A 431 -6.11 34.25 9.86
CA LEU A 431 -5.11 34.05 10.92
C LEU A 431 -5.07 35.21 11.90
N PHE A 432 -5.11 36.46 11.41
CA PHE A 432 -5.16 37.65 12.24
C PHE A 432 -6.43 37.65 13.11
N TYR A 433 -7.59 37.32 12.54
CA TYR A 433 -8.85 37.24 13.27
C TYR A 433 -8.81 36.17 14.37
N CYS A 434 -8.24 35.00 14.09
CA CYS A 434 -8.08 33.94 15.07
C CYS A 434 -7.14 34.36 16.21
N ARG A 435 -5.99 34.96 15.88
CA ARG A 435 -5.02 35.45 16.87
C ARG A 435 -5.58 36.53 17.78
N GLN A 436 -6.39 37.45 17.25
CA GLN A 436 -7.06 38.48 18.05
C GLN A 436 -8.04 37.88 19.07
N ARG A 437 -8.51 36.66 18.85
CA ARG A 437 -9.42 35.93 19.76
C ARG A 437 -8.71 34.93 20.66
N GLY A 438 -7.37 34.97 20.71
CA GLY A 438 -6.56 34.12 21.56
C GLY A 438 -6.41 32.69 21.05
N ILE A 439 -6.70 32.43 19.77
CA ILE A 439 -6.39 31.17 19.09
C ILE A 439 -4.97 31.29 18.54
N SER A 440 -4.04 30.50 19.08
CA SER A 440 -2.61 30.50 18.71
C SER A 440 -2.37 29.63 17.48
#